data_3731ba091fd1c814b709625482b13cc3
#
_entry.id   3731ba091fd1c814b709625482b13cc3
#
_cell.length_a   1.000
_cell.length_b   1.000
_cell.length_c   1.000
_cell.angle_alpha   90.00
_cell.angle_beta   90.00
_cell.angle_gamma   90.00
#
_symmetry.space_group_name_H-M   'P 1'
#
loop_
_entity.id
_entity.type
_entity.pdbx_description
1 polymer ?
#
loop_
_entity_poly.entity_id
_entity_poly.type
_entity_poly.pdbx_seq_one_letter_code
_entity_poly.pdbx_strand_id
1 'polypeptide(L)'
;MTTSPHALRRSATVAAIVLCVAALGGCATYDGIKEEIAPMDDQEKFSDERQLKLIAELRGKGSYEDTRVRLTDSARLIAERISAAIPGQTWNFDDDPNVLGSARGGRPCMDVLGNIAKRPEADPILFGRTFAPEELTTAAAILREEAARYGATEGSSLFDGAPIDEYSVRGSGYEFQIMQMKFATLRISGECLVYQKVLDLPPGQLPPLK
;
A
#
# COMPACT_ATOMS: atom_id res chain seq x y z
N MET A 1 -15.60 59.40 13.68
CA MET A 1 -17.05 59.40 13.76
C MET A 1 -17.49 58.07 13.12
N THR A 2 -17.99 57.09 13.74
CA THR A 2 -18.83 56.88 14.90
C THR A 2 -18.52 55.51 15.54
N THR A 3 -18.39 55.58 16.82
CA THR A 3 -18.35 54.46 17.79
C THR A 3 -19.72 53.79 17.90
N SER A 4 -19.79 52.49 18.17
CA SER A 4 -20.53 51.98 19.33
C SER A 4 -20.41 50.45 19.51
N PRO A 5 -20.34 49.98 20.75
CA PRO A 5 -20.17 48.62 21.16
C PRO A 5 -21.48 48.06 21.78
N HIS A 6 -21.64 46.74 21.81
CA HIS A 6 -22.52 46.07 22.77
C HIS A 6 -21.93 44.67 23.02
N ALA A 7 -21.36 44.47 24.17
CA ALA A 7 -21.92 44.17 25.49
C ALA A 7 -22.30 42.68 25.68
N LEU A 8 -21.45 42.05 26.47
CA LEU A 8 -21.63 41.02 27.49
C LEU A 8 -23.00 40.31 27.61
N ARG A 9 -22.96 38.98 27.65
CA ARG A 9 -23.69 38.26 28.70
C ARG A 9 -22.95 37.02 29.15
N ARG A 10 -22.51 37.07 30.41
CA ARG A 10 -22.11 35.94 31.25
C ARG A 10 -23.36 35.18 31.65
N SER A 11 -23.28 33.85 31.69
CA SER A 11 -24.10 33.09 32.64
C SER A 11 -23.28 31.88 33.07
N ALA A 12 -22.81 31.97 34.29
CA ALA A 12 -22.29 30.88 35.07
C ALA A 12 -23.49 30.10 35.63
N THR A 13 -23.47 28.79 35.54
CA THR A 13 -24.31 27.92 36.35
C THR A 13 -23.43 26.85 37.00
N VAL A 14 -23.25 27.05 38.29
CA VAL A 14 -22.67 26.14 39.26
C VAL A 14 -23.83 25.34 39.84
N ALA A 15 -23.71 24.05 39.91
CA ALA A 15 -24.42 23.13 40.83
C ALA A 15 -24.05 21.69 40.44
N ALA A 16 -23.77 20.77 41.24
CA ALA A 16 -23.66 20.55 42.65
C ALA A 16 -23.10 19.11 42.78
N ILE A 17 -22.11 18.99 43.60
CA ILE A 17 -21.53 17.72 44.03
C ILE A 17 -22.55 16.98 44.89
N VAL A 18 -22.87 15.75 44.54
CA VAL A 18 -23.45 14.80 45.52
C VAL A 18 -22.51 13.63 45.65
N LEU A 19 -21.75 13.63 46.71
CA LEU A 19 -21.09 12.45 47.28
C LEU A 19 -22.16 11.53 47.84
N CYS A 20 -22.29 10.32 47.31
CA CYS A 20 -22.85 9.20 48.02
C CYS A 20 -21.78 8.12 48.18
N VAL A 21 -21.17 8.12 49.35
CA VAL A 21 -20.40 6.98 49.87
C VAL A 21 -21.43 6.00 50.44
N ALA A 22 -21.54 4.83 49.87
CA ALA A 22 -22.12 3.66 50.51
C ALA A 22 -21.23 2.48 50.17
N ALA A 23 -20.44 2.12 51.17
CA ALA A 23 -19.77 0.85 51.26
C ALA A 23 -20.78 -0.25 51.39
N LEU A 24 -20.78 -1.22 50.53
CA LEU A 24 -21.14 -2.62 50.81
C LEU A 24 -20.53 -3.49 49.70
N GLY A 25 -19.78 -4.50 50.15
CA GLY A 25 -19.02 -5.41 49.33
C GLY A 25 -19.87 -6.15 48.32
N GLY A 26 -19.34 -6.20 47.15
CA GLY A 26 -19.75 -7.04 46.05
C GLY A 26 -18.56 -7.21 45.16
N CYS A 27 -17.80 -8.30 45.32
CA CYS A 27 -16.95 -8.80 44.28
C CYS A 27 -17.86 -9.12 43.10
N ALA A 28 -18.17 -8.09 42.27
CA ALA A 28 -18.65 -8.33 40.95
C ALA A 28 -17.42 -8.84 40.20
N THR A 29 -17.33 -10.13 40.02
CA THR A 29 -16.50 -10.77 39.03
C THR A 29 -16.76 -10.05 37.72
N TYR A 30 -15.75 -9.32 37.26
CA TYR A 30 -15.71 -8.77 35.93
C TYR A 30 -15.50 -9.95 34.98
N ASP A 31 -16.55 -10.75 34.81
CA ASP A 31 -16.67 -11.62 33.64
C ASP A 31 -16.95 -10.71 32.46
N GLY A 32 -15.88 -9.93 32.16
CA GLY A 32 -15.78 -9.18 30.93
C GLY A 32 -15.93 -10.15 29.79
N ILE A 33 -16.83 -9.81 28.94
CA ILE A 33 -17.00 -10.29 27.58
C ILE A 33 -15.60 -10.55 26.99
N LYS A 34 -15.11 -11.76 27.19
CA LYS A 34 -14.16 -12.35 26.24
C LYS A 34 -15.00 -12.57 24.99
N GLU A 35 -15.11 -11.54 24.15
CA GLU A 35 -15.20 -11.79 22.73
C GLU A 35 -13.97 -12.63 22.44
N GLU A 36 -14.19 -13.91 22.45
CA GLU A 36 -13.26 -14.91 21.99
C GLU A 36 -13.10 -14.63 20.49
N ILE A 37 -12.20 -13.66 20.17
CA ILE A 37 -11.58 -13.62 18.86
C ILE A 37 -10.78 -14.91 18.85
N ALA A 38 -11.45 -15.98 18.46
CA ALA A 38 -10.80 -17.25 18.19
C ALA A 38 -9.69 -16.90 17.19
N PRO A 39 -8.42 -17.16 17.53
CA PRO A 39 -7.37 -17.03 16.54
C PRO A 39 -7.83 -17.87 15.36
N MET A 40 -8.02 -17.24 14.20
CA MET A 40 -8.33 -18.00 12.99
C MET A 40 -7.24 -19.06 12.88
N ASP A 41 -7.66 -20.31 12.97
CA ASP A 41 -6.74 -21.45 12.94
C ASP A 41 -5.94 -21.34 11.65
N ASP A 42 -4.62 -21.16 11.76
CA ASP A 42 -3.74 -21.07 10.58
C ASP A 42 -3.91 -22.25 9.64
N GLN A 43 -4.39 -23.41 10.16
CA GLN A 43 -4.74 -24.57 9.36
C GLN A 43 -5.95 -24.34 8.45
N GLU A 44 -6.97 -23.60 8.89
CA GLU A 44 -8.12 -23.29 8.05
C GLU A 44 -7.76 -22.25 6.98
N LYS A 45 -6.91 -21.30 7.32
CA LYS A 45 -6.45 -20.24 6.41
C LYS A 45 -5.72 -20.79 5.18
N PHE A 46 -4.95 -21.86 5.35
CA PHE A 46 -4.15 -22.48 4.30
C PHE A 46 -4.65 -23.87 3.88
N SER A 47 -5.89 -24.21 4.18
CA SER A 47 -6.49 -25.46 3.73
C SER A 47 -6.49 -25.57 2.20
N ASP A 48 -6.36 -26.76 1.68
CA ASP A 48 -6.33 -27.06 0.24
C ASP A 48 -7.57 -26.51 -0.48
N GLU A 49 -8.76 -26.65 0.14
CA GLU A 49 -10.02 -26.16 -0.39
C GLU A 49 -9.99 -24.62 -0.55
N ARG A 50 -9.53 -23.91 0.47
CA ARG A 50 -9.39 -22.45 0.42
C ARG A 50 -8.38 -22.01 -0.63
N GLN A 51 -7.24 -22.70 -0.73
CA GLN A 51 -6.21 -22.40 -1.74
C GLN A 51 -6.74 -22.63 -3.17
N LEU A 52 -7.48 -23.71 -3.42
CA LEU A 52 -8.12 -23.95 -4.71
C LEU A 52 -9.15 -22.86 -5.07
N LYS A 53 -9.93 -22.42 -4.10
CA LYS A 53 -10.88 -21.30 -4.30
C LYS A 53 -10.15 -20.01 -4.67
N LEU A 54 -9.10 -19.66 -3.94
CA LEU A 54 -8.30 -18.47 -4.23
C LEU A 54 -7.62 -18.54 -5.61
N ILE A 55 -7.09 -19.69 -6.00
CA ILE A 55 -6.55 -19.92 -7.35
C ILE A 55 -7.64 -19.65 -8.40
N ALA A 56 -8.85 -20.16 -8.20
CA ALA A 56 -9.96 -19.96 -9.14
C ALA A 56 -10.33 -18.48 -9.26
N GLU A 57 -10.38 -17.75 -8.16
CA GLU A 57 -10.67 -16.30 -8.14
C GLU A 57 -9.56 -15.47 -8.82
N LEU A 58 -8.30 -15.86 -8.65
CA LEU A 58 -7.15 -15.12 -9.19
C LEU A 58 -6.84 -15.48 -10.66
N ARG A 59 -7.29 -16.63 -11.14
CA ARG A 59 -6.95 -17.19 -12.47
C ARG A 59 -7.27 -16.25 -13.63
N GLY A 60 -8.31 -15.44 -13.50
CA GLY A 60 -8.74 -14.48 -14.52
C GLY A 60 -7.94 -13.18 -14.59
N LYS A 61 -7.02 -12.96 -13.64
CA LYS A 61 -6.27 -11.69 -13.51
C LYS A 61 -4.94 -11.68 -14.28
N GLY A 62 -4.51 -12.81 -14.79
CA GLY A 62 -3.21 -12.99 -15.45
C GLY A 62 -2.14 -13.58 -14.53
N SER A 63 -0.91 -13.71 -15.05
CA SER A 63 0.20 -14.29 -14.31
C SER A 63 1.04 -13.25 -13.57
N TYR A 64 1.69 -13.72 -12.51
CA TYR A 64 2.72 -12.96 -11.78
C TYR A 64 3.83 -12.49 -12.72
N GLU A 65 4.32 -13.40 -13.56
CA GLU A 65 5.48 -13.17 -14.45
C GLU A 65 5.18 -12.11 -15.51
N ASP A 66 4.04 -12.23 -16.21
CA ASP A 66 3.65 -11.27 -17.24
C ASP A 66 3.37 -9.88 -16.66
N THR A 67 2.73 -9.86 -15.49
CA THR A 67 2.44 -8.57 -14.83
C THR A 67 3.73 -7.92 -14.35
N ARG A 68 4.69 -8.68 -13.83
CA ARG A 68 5.98 -8.15 -13.44
C ARG A 68 6.72 -7.49 -14.62
N VAL A 69 6.70 -8.12 -15.79
CA VAL A 69 7.28 -7.53 -17.02
C VAL A 69 6.59 -6.21 -17.35
N ARG A 70 5.25 -6.18 -17.38
CA ARG A 70 4.49 -4.95 -17.67
C ARG A 70 4.76 -3.84 -16.67
N LEU A 71 4.88 -4.15 -15.37
CA LEU A 71 5.21 -3.15 -14.35
C LEU A 71 6.63 -2.60 -14.53
N THR A 72 7.59 -3.43 -14.92
CA THR A 72 8.96 -2.99 -15.21
C THR A 72 9.01 -2.09 -16.46
N ASP A 73 8.20 -2.39 -17.48
CA ASP A 73 8.07 -1.53 -18.66
C ASP A 73 7.40 -0.19 -18.31
N SER A 74 6.38 -0.19 -17.45
CA SER A 74 5.78 1.05 -16.92
C SER A 74 6.78 1.86 -16.10
N ALA A 75 7.60 1.22 -15.26
CA ALA A 75 8.65 1.91 -14.50
C ALA A 75 9.64 2.62 -15.45
N ARG A 76 10.08 1.93 -16.51
CA ARG A 76 10.94 2.50 -17.54
C ARG A 76 10.28 3.71 -18.23
N LEU A 77 9.03 3.55 -18.67
CA LEU A 77 8.27 4.62 -19.35
C LEU A 77 8.12 5.87 -18.46
N ILE A 78 7.80 5.68 -17.18
CA ILE A 78 7.69 6.77 -16.20
C ILE A 78 9.05 7.48 -16.09
N ALA A 79 10.14 6.73 -15.92
CA ALA A 79 11.47 7.29 -15.75
C ALA A 79 11.96 8.06 -16.98
N GLU A 80 11.71 7.55 -18.19
CA GLU A 80 12.01 8.22 -19.47
C GLU A 80 11.24 9.54 -19.58
N ARG A 81 9.94 9.53 -19.29
CA ARG A 81 9.09 10.73 -19.33
C ARG A 81 9.51 11.78 -18.29
N ILE A 82 9.85 11.34 -17.08
CA ILE A 82 10.35 12.24 -16.01
C ILE A 82 11.68 12.89 -16.46
N SER A 83 12.63 12.11 -16.96
CA SER A 83 13.91 12.64 -17.40
C SER A 83 13.79 13.57 -18.62
N ALA A 84 12.82 13.32 -19.50
CA ALA A 84 12.54 14.24 -20.61
C ALA A 84 11.88 15.55 -20.15
N ALA A 85 11.06 15.51 -19.10
CA ALA A 85 10.35 16.67 -18.59
C ALA A 85 11.18 17.53 -17.62
N ILE A 86 12.18 16.93 -16.95
CA ILE A 86 12.97 17.58 -15.89
C ILE A 86 14.43 17.70 -16.35
N PRO A 87 14.89 18.89 -16.74
CA PRO A 87 16.26 19.08 -17.23
C PRO A 87 17.33 18.63 -16.22
N GLY A 88 18.30 17.87 -16.70
CA GLY A 88 19.42 17.37 -15.91
C GLY A 88 19.07 16.18 -14.99
N GLN A 89 17.84 15.69 -15.00
CA GLN A 89 17.50 14.45 -14.33
C GLN A 89 17.90 13.25 -15.19
N THR A 90 18.56 12.29 -14.56
CA THR A 90 18.94 11.01 -15.15
C THR A 90 18.27 9.87 -14.38
N TRP A 91 18.28 8.69 -14.96
CA TRP A 91 17.75 7.51 -14.31
C TRP A 91 18.48 6.24 -14.77
N ASN A 92 18.43 5.22 -13.95
CA ASN A 92 18.84 3.85 -14.27
C ASN A 92 18.01 2.87 -13.44
N PHE A 93 17.97 1.62 -13.86
CA PHE A 93 17.50 0.57 -12.97
C PHE A 93 18.49 0.40 -11.80
N ASP A 94 17.96 0.13 -10.61
CA ASP A 94 18.81 -0.25 -9.49
C ASP A 94 19.55 -1.54 -9.82
N ASP A 95 20.86 -1.56 -9.67
CA ASP A 95 21.73 -2.69 -10.00
C ASP A 95 22.22 -3.46 -8.75
N ASP A 96 21.80 -3.04 -7.54
CA ASP A 96 22.09 -3.78 -6.30
C ASP A 96 21.41 -5.16 -6.35
N PRO A 97 22.18 -6.25 -6.31
CA PRO A 97 21.62 -7.59 -6.44
C PRO A 97 20.65 -7.96 -5.31
N ASN A 98 20.76 -7.35 -4.12
CA ASN A 98 19.83 -7.59 -3.01
C ASN A 98 18.50 -6.90 -3.27
N VAL A 99 18.55 -5.66 -3.77
CA VAL A 99 17.34 -4.89 -4.14
C VAL A 99 16.61 -5.58 -5.29
N LEU A 100 17.33 -5.95 -6.34
CA LEU A 100 16.78 -6.71 -7.46
C LEU A 100 16.25 -8.08 -7.04
N GLY A 101 16.98 -8.79 -6.18
CA GLY A 101 16.55 -10.09 -5.65
C GLY A 101 15.25 -9.98 -4.87
N SER A 102 15.09 -8.93 -4.05
CA SER A 102 13.88 -8.65 -3.31
C SER A 102 12.70 -8.33 -4.25
N ALA A 103 12.87 -7.41 -5.18
CA ALA A 103 11.84 -7.02 -6.13
C ALA A 103 11.40 -8.21 -7.02
N ARG A 104 12.37 -8.98 -7.52
CA ARG A 104 12.11 -10.17 -8.34
C ARG A 104 11.47 -11.30 -7.57
N GLY A 105 11.70 -11.38 -6.26
CA GLY A 105 11.04 -12.31 -5.36
C GLY A 105 9.57 -12.00 -5.13
N GLY A 106 9.15 -10.75 -5.31
CA GLY A 106 7.80 -10.26 -5.07
C GLY A 106 7.37 -10.32 -3.60
N ARG A 107 6.29 -9.62 -3.27
CA ARG A 107 5.74 -9.61 -1.89
C ARG A 107 4.78 -10.76 -1.65
N PRO A 108 4.72 -11.31 -0.44
CA PRO A 108 3.74 -12.33 -0.12
C PRO A 108 2.31 -11.78 -0.21
N CYS A 109 1.37 -12.64 -0.59
CA CYS A 109 -0.05 -12.41 -0.41
C CYS A 109 -0.47 -12.86 1.00
N MET A 110 -1.44 -12.17 1.62
CA MET A 110 -1.81 -12.46 3.01
C MET A 110 -2.47 -13.83 3.22
N ASP A 111 -3.24 -14.31 2.23
CA ASP A 111 -4.11 -15.48 2.37
C ASP A 111 -3.77 -16.61 1.40
N VAL A 112 -2.68 -16.47 0.64
CA VAL A 112 -2.26 -17.44 -0.38
C VAL A 112 -0.85 -17.91 -0.09
N LEU A 113 -0.60 -19.22 -0.24
CA LEU A 113 0.73 -19.77 -0.09
C LEU A 113 1.71 -19.18 -1.12
N GLY A 114 2.91 -18.88 -0.66
CA GLY A 114 3.92 -18.17 -1.47
C GLY A 114 4.44 -18.95 -2.69
N ASN A 115 4.16 -20.26 -2.79
CA ASN A 115 4.42 -21.07 -3.98
C ASN A 115 3.27 -21.05 -5.00
N ILE A 116 2.13 -20.48 -4.65
CA ILE A 116 0.92 -20.33 -5.47
C ILE A 116 0.86 -18.94 -6.10
N ALA A 117 0.95 -17.90 -5.27
CA ALA A 117 0.80 -16.52 -5.70
C ALA A 117 1.69 -15.55 -4.93
N LYS A 118 1.99 -14.44 -5.55
CA LYS A 118 2.68 -13.29 -4.96
C LYS A 118 2.22 -11.99 -5.60
N ARG A 119 2.56 -10.88 -4.98
CA ARG A 119 2.43 -9.55 -5.56
C ARG A 119 3.69 -9.23 -6.35
N PRO A 120 3.61 -9.01 -7.67
CA PRO A 120 4.77 -8.65 -8.48
C PRO A 120 5.26 -7.25 -8.14
N GLU A 121 6.57 -7.04 -8.21
CA GLU A 121 7.20 -5.73 -8.15
C GLU A 121 8.01 -5.49 -9.43
N ALA A 122 7.98 -4.25 -9.92
CA ALA A 122 8.89 -3.81 -10.99
C ALA A 122 10.34 -3.83 -10.52
N ASP A 123 11.29 -3.95 -11.42
CA ASP A 123 12.68 -3.61 -11.12
C ASP A 123 12.74 -2.12 -10.74
N PRO A 124 13.27 -1.75 -9.56
CA PRO A 124 13.23 -0.37 -9.08
C PRO A 124 14.07 0.57 -9.94
N ILE A 125 13.65 1.83 -10.02
CA ILE A 125 14.40 2.89 -10.70
C ILE A 125 15.09 3.77 -9.65
N LEU A 126 16.35 4.11 -9.93
CA LEU A 126 17.10 5.16 -9.25
C LEU A 126 17.17 6.39 -10.15
N PHE A 127 16.84 7.55 -9.60
CA PHE A 127 17.08 8.82 -10.26
C PHE A 127 18.41 9.39 -9.80
N GLY A 128 19.09 10.14 -10.69
CA GLY A 128 20.44 10.68 -10.43
C GLY A 128 20.49 11.68 -9.28
N ARG A 129 19.36 12.31 -8.94
CA ARG A 129 19.21 13.23 -7.81
C ARG A 129 17.77 13.21 -7.28
N THR A 130 17.56 13.87 -6.16
CA THR A 130 16.22 14.20 -5.66
C THR A 130 15.56 15.26 -6.54
N PHE A 131 14.24 15.35 -6.46
CA PHE A 131 13.42 16.35 -7.15
C PHE A 131 13.27 17.60 -6.28
N ALA A 132 13.33 18.79 -6.87
CA ALA A 132 12.82 20.01 -6.27
C ALA A 132 11.26 19.92 -6.17
N PRO A 133 10.59 20.74 -5.33
CA PRO A 133 9.14 20.64 -5.13
C PRO A 133 8.32 20.71 -6.42
N GLU A 134 8.68 21.62 -7.34
CA GLU A 134 7.99 21.78 -8.64
C GLU A 134 8.26 20.61 -9.56
N GLU A 135 9.49 20.06 -9.52
CA GLU A 135 9.88 18.88 -10.28
C GLU A 135 9.14 17.63 -9.77
N LEU A 136 8.97 17.50 -8.44
CA LEU A 136 8.23 16.40 -7.86
C LEU A 136 6.74 16.47 -8.26
N THR A 137 6.17 17.68 -8.36
CA THR A 137 4.81 17.87 -8.88
C THR A 137 4.68 17.35 -10.31
N THR A 138 5.67 17.63 -11.16
CA THR A 138 5.72 17.13 -12.53
C THR A 138 5.87 15.61 -12.57
N ALA A 139 6.78 15.05 -11.76
CA ALA A 139 7.00 13.62 -11.65
C ALA A 139 5.75 12.88 -11.14
N ALA A 140 5.07 13.46 -10.14
CA ALA A 140 3.82 12.93 -9.59
C ALA A 140 2.68 12.93 -10.62
N ALA A 141 2.59 13.94 -11.48
CA ALA A 141 1.60 13.97 -12.56
C ALA A 141 1.84 12.85 -13.57
N ILE A 142 3.08 12.64 -13.99
CA ILE A 142 3.47 11.55 -14.90
C ILE A 142 3.19 10.18 -14.27
N LEU A 143 3.54 10.01 -12.99
CA LEU A 143 3.27 8.78 -12.24
C LEU A 143 1.78 8.47 -12.19
N ARG A 144 0.94 9.48 -11.87
CA ARG A 144 -0.51 9.33 -11.76
C ARG A 144 -1.15 8.91 -13.09
N GLU A 145 -0.69 9.50 -14.17
CA GLU A 145 -1.21 9.17 -15.50
C GLU A 145 -0.94 7.69 -15.85
N GLU A 146 0.26 7.19 -15.61
CA GLU A 146 0.58 5.79 -15.86
C GLU A 146 -0.14 4.85 -14.87
N ALA A 147 -0.19 5.21 -13.58
CA ALA A 147 -0.88 4.45 -12.54
C ALA A 147 -2.38 4.27 -12.83
N ALA A 148 -3.03 5.27 -13.42
CA ALA A 148 -4.44 5.21 -13.80
C ALA A 148 -4.74 4.07 -14.79
N ARG A 149 -3.80 3.65 -15.62
CA ARG A 149 -3.92 2.51 -16.55
C ARG A 149 -4.11 1.17 -15.81
N TYR A 150 -3.70 1.14 -14.54
CA TYR A 150 -3.84 -0.01 -13.64
C TYR A 150 -4.99 0.16 -12.64
N GLY A 151 -5.82 1.21 -12.80
CA GLY A 151 -6.90 1.53 -11.86
C GLY A 151 -6.40 2.11 -10.52
N ALA A 152 -5.13 2.50 -10.43
CA ALA A 152 -4.60 3.20 -9.27
C ALA A 152 -4.83 4.71 -9.45
N THR A 153 -5.80 5.25 -8.72
CA THR A 153 -6.25 6.65 -8.86
C THR A 153 -6.26 7.43 -7.55
N GLU A 154 -6.06 6.75 -6.41
CA GLU A 154 -6.01 7.38 -5.09
C GLU A 154 -4.60 7.85 -4.80
N GLY A 155 -4.39 9.15 -4.91
CA GLY A 155 -3.12 9.80 -4.56
C GLY A 155 -3.02 10.06 -3.07
N SER A 156 -1.87 9.79 -2.48
CA SER A 156 -1.55 10.21 -1.11
C SER A 156 -0.12 10.75 -1.06
N SER A 157 0.04 11.89 -0.38
CA SER A 157 1.33 12.31 0.15
C SER A 157 1.28 12.13 1.66
N LEU A 158 2.24 11.44 2.24
CA LEU A 158 2.25 11.17 3.69
C LEU A 158 2.52 12.42 4.54
N PHE A 159 2.92 13.53 3.94
CA PHE A 159 3.32 14.75 4.66
C PHE A 159 2.78 16.01 3.98
N ASP A 160 1.53 16.37 4.25
CA ASP A 160 1.03 17.72 3.97
C ASP A 160 1.77 18.69 4.88
N GLY A 161 2.78 19.40 4.34
CA GLY A 161 3.46 20.51 5.04
C GLY A 161 4.95 20.38 5.34
N ALA A 162 5.59 19.23 5.02
CA ALA A 162 7.04 19.08 5.01
C ALA A 162 7.56 18.97 3.56
N PRO A 163 8.86 19.06 3.28
CA PRO A 163 9.37 18.66 1.97
C PRO A 163 8.82 17.25 1.67
N ILE A 164 8.07 17.15 0.56
CA ILE A 164 7.41 15.89 0.18
C ILE A 164 8.52 14.90 -0.18
N ASP A 165 8.82 14.00 0.74
CA ASP A 165 9.83 12.96 0.53
C ASP A 165 9.23 11.69 -0.08
N GLU A 166 7.89 11.61 -0.13
CA GLU A 166 7.17 10.46 -0.66
C GLU A 166 5.86 10.89 -1.34
N TYR A 167 5.63 10.35 -2.52
CA TYR A 167 4.36 10.45 -3.24
C TYR A 167 3.93 9.08 -3.72
N SER A 168 2.71 8.66 -3.42
CA SER A 168 2.17 7.38 -3.87
C SER A 168 0.80 7.52 -4.51
N VAL A 169 0.51 6.63 -5.46
CA VAL A 169 -0.81 6.44 -6.07
C VAL A 169 -1.20 5.00 -5.93
N ARG A 170 -2.39 4.75 -5.38
CA ARG A 170 -2.90 3.42 -5.07
C ARG A 170 -4.27 3.18 -5.71
N GLY A 171 -4.61 1.92 -5.89
CA GLY A 171 -5.93 1.48 -6.36
C GLY A 171 -5.85 0.11 -7.04
N SER A 172 -6.95 -0.62 -7.05
CA SER A 172 -7.07 -1.94 -7.67
C SER A 172 -5.95 -2.93 -7.31
N GLY A 173 -5.38 -2.80 -6.11
CA GLY A 173 -4.27 -3.63 -5.64
C GLY A 173 -2.87 -3.22 -6.14
N TYR A 174 -2.78 -2.16 -6.95
CA TYR A 174 -1.52 -1.59 -7.42
C TYR A 174 -1.08 -0.40 -6.59
N GLU A 175 0.23 -0.19 -6.49
CA GLU A 175 0.86 0.95 -5.84
C GLU A 175 2.04 1.43 -6.66
N PHE A 176 2.05 2.71 -6.97
CA PHE A 176 3.12 3.43 -7.67
C PHE A 176 3.66 4.48 -6.71
N GLN A 177 4.95 4.46 -6.43
CA GLN A 177 5.55 5.27 -5.38
C GLN A 177 6.86 5.90 -5.84
N ILE A 178 6.98 7.22 -5.65
CA ILE A 178 8.26 7.94 -5.68
C ILE A 178 8.61 8.27 -4.23
N MET A 179 9.81 7.86 -3.81
CA MET A 179 10.36 8.16 -2.49
C MET A 179 11.70 8.86 -2.64
N GLN A 180 11.94 9.88 -1.83
CA GLN A 180 13.18 10.64 -1.82
C GLN A 180 13.87 10.52 -0.46
N MET A 181 15.13 10.17 -0.49
CA MET A 181 16.02 10.21 0.67
C MET A 181 17.35 10.84 0.21
N LYS A 182 18.38 10.05 0.03
CA LYS A 182 19.65 10.48 -0.60
C LYS A 182 19.48 10.64 -2.12
N PHE A 183 18.65 9.80 -2.71
CA PHE A 183 18.26 9.81 -4.12
C PHE A 183 16.74 9.67 -4.21
N ALA A 184 16.16 10.02 -5.34
CA ALA A 184 14.79 9.66 -5.62
C ALA A 184 14.73 8.25 -6.21
N THR A 185 13.73 7.47 -5.79
CA THR A 185 13.48 6.10 -6.27
C THR A 185 12.04 5.97 -6.73
N LEU A 186 11.81 5.18 -7.79
CA LEU A 186 10.49 4.76 -8.21
C LEU A 186 10.33 3.28 -7.91
N ARG A 187 9.25 2.93 -7.24
CA ARG A 187 8.82 1.55 -6.97
C ARG A 187 7.39 1.36 -7.44
N ILE A 188 7.13 0.19 -8.01
CA ILE A 188 5.78 -0.19 -8.44
C ILE A 188 5.52 -1.60 -7.95
N SER A 189 4.39 -1.80 -7.27
CA SER A 189 3.91 -3.11 -6.86
C SER A 189 2.51 -3.39 -7.40
N GLY A 190 2.26 -4.64 -7.74
CA GLY A 190 0.98 -5.10 -8.28
C GLY A 190 0.07 -5.73 -7.24
N GLU A 191 -1.09 -6.17 -7.69
CA GLU A 191 -2.02 -6.99 -6.91
C GLU A 191 -1.50 -8.43 -6.72
N CYS A 192 -2.19 -9.23 -5.92
CA CYS A 192 -1.88 -10.63 -5.74
C CYS A 192 -2.21 -11.42 -7.01
N LEU A 193 -1.22 -12.15 -7.57
CA LEU A 193 -1.35 -12.89 -8.82
C LEU A 193 -0.72 -14.28 -8.69
N VAL A 194 -1.33 -15.25 -9.32
CA VAL A 194 -0.80 -16.63 -9.37
C VAL A 194 0.39 -16.71 -10.32
N TYR A 195 1.31 -17.61 -10.02
CA TYR A 195 2.41 -17.94 -10.94
C TYR A 195 1.91 -18.61 -12.22
N GLN A 196 2.58 -18.38 -13.34
CA GLN A 196 2.24 -19.02 -14.60
C GLN A 196 2.18 -20.54 -14.46
N LYS A 197 3.13 -21.15 -13.77
CA LYS A 197 3.14 -22.60 -13.50
C LYS A 197 1.88 -23.13 -12.78
N VAL A 198 1.18 -22.25 -12.01
CA VAL A 198 -0.07 -22.61 -11.34
C VAL A 198 -1.26 -22.44 -12.29
N LEU A 199 -1.18 -21.45 -13.19
CA LEU A 199 -2.17 -21.27 -14.25
C LEU A 199 -2.17 -22.45 -15.25
N ASP A 200 -1.00 -23.04 -15.49
CA ASP A 200 -0.82 -24.18 -16.40
C ASP A 200 -1.35 -25.49 -15.82
N LEU A 201 -1.61 -25.56 -14.50
CA LEU A 201 -2.21 -26.74 -13.89
C LEU A 201 -3.69 -26.88 -14.27
N PRO A 202 -4.20 -28.10 -14.41
CA PRO A 202 -5.62 -28.34 -14.52
C PRO A 202 -6.41 -27.70 -13.36
N PRO A 203 -7.65 -27.23 -13.61
CA PRO A 203 -8.52 -26.75 -12.54
C PRO A 203 -8.68 -27.80 -11.43
N GLY A 204 -8.62 -27.36 -10.18
CA GLY A 204 -8.75 -28.24 -9.02
C GLY A 204 -7.45 -28.93 -8.58
N GLN A 205 -6.31 -28.57 -9.15
CA GLN A 205 -5.00 -29.07 -8.70
C GLN A 205 -4.18 -27.99 -8.00
N LEU A 206 -3.55 -28.36 -6.89
CA LEU A 206 -2.57 -27.55 -6.20
C LEU A 206 -1.15 -27.83 -6.71
N PRO A 207 -0.26 -26.83 -6.76
CA PRO A 207 1.14 -27.08 -7.03
C PRO A 207 1.76 -27.86 -5.86
N PRO A 208 2.77 -28.71 -6.13
CA PRO A 208 3.45 -29.46 -5.07
C PRO A 208 4.07 -28.50 -4.05
N LEU A 209 3.92 -28.84 -2.78
CA LEU A 209 4.66 -28.19 -1.69
C LEU A 209 6.15 -28.47 -1.89
N LYS A 210 6.96 -27.42 -1.85
CA LYS A 210 8.42 -27.53 -1.88
C LYS A 210 8.96 -27.56 -0.47
#